data_24947acb672fb420cc7a7aa09ba84d97
#
_entry.id   24947acb672fb420cc7a7aa09ba84d97
#
_cell.length_a   1.000
_cell.length_b   1.000
_cell.length_c   1.000
_cell.angle_alpha   90.00
_cell.angle_beta   90.00
_cell.angle_gamma   90.00
#
_symmetry.space_group_name_H-M   'P 1'
#
loop_
_entity.id
_entity.type
_entity.pdbx_description
1 polymer ?
#
loop_
_entity_poly.entity_id
_entity_poly.type
_entity_poly.pdbx_seq_one_letter_code
_entity_poly.pdbx_strand_id
1 'polypeptide(L)'
;MGFLEFNILDILDILLVAFLLFQLYKLTKGTVAIRIFIGIAAIYLLWKLVEALQMELLGEILGQFIGVGVLAVIIVFQQELRRFLLMIGNTKFFSKDGVLKFNWINDETAAEVKISEIVKSCDEMAKTKTGAIIVITRENGLPNYIETGEIINAKTSNIFLQSIFFKNSPLHDGAVIITGDTIKAARCVLPTIENDSFPSNLGMRHRAAAGINENTDSIAIVVSEERGKISVAHKGQLEISLSAVQLKEFLQKELHQ
;
A
#
# COMPACT_ATOMS: atom_id res chain seq x y z
N MET A 1 0.08 -7.33 52.27
CA MET A 1 -0.16 -6.38 51.18
C MET A 1 1.20 -5.97 50.68
N GLY A 2 1.73 -6.68 49.65
CA GLY A 2 3.00 -6.34 49.05
C GLY A 2 2.83 -5.12 48.17
N PHE A 3 3.44 -4.03 48.56
CA PHE A 3 3.60 -2.85 47.69
C PHE A 3 4.45 -3.29 46.50
N LEU A 4 3.94 -3.08 45.30
CA LEU A 4 4.71 -3.25 44.05
C LEU A 4 5.91 -2.29 44.13
N GLU A 5 7.08 -2.80 44.43
CA GLU A 5 8.34 -2.04 44.29
C GLU A 5 8.58 -1.83 42.82
N PHE A 6 8.17 -0.68 42.28
CA PHE A 6 8.47 -0.28 40.92
C PHE A 6 9.98 -0.07 40.76
N ASN A 7 10.61 -1.03 40.15
CA ASN A 7 12.02 -0.96 39.83
C ASN A 7 12.21 -0.22 38.47
N ILE A 8 13.35 0.44 38.26
CA ILE A 8 13.69 1.10 36.98
C ILE A 8 13.59 0.10 35.84
N LEU A 9 13.86 -1.18 36.08
CA LEU A 9 13.72 -2.26 35.09
C LEU A 9 12.26 -2.50 34.65
N ASP A 10 11.29 -2.32 35.55
CA ASP A 10 9.86 -2.51 35.25
C ASP A 10 9.37 -1.39 34.29
N ILE A 11 9.87 -0.16 34.49
CA ILE A 11 9.58 0.96 33.60
C ILE A 11 10.21 0.73 32.21
N LEU A 12 11.43 0.21 32.16
CA LEU A 12 12.11 -0.12 30.90
C LEU A 12 11.36 -1.23 30.15
N ASP A 13 10.90 -2.26 30.87
CA ASP A 13 10.14 -3.37 30.30
C ASP A 13 8.81 -2.89 29.70
N ILE A 14 8.04 -2.10 30.44
CA ILE A 14 6.79 -1.50 29.95
C ILE A 14 7.05 -0.63 28.71
N LEU A 15 8.11 0.17 28.71
CA LEU A 15 8.46 1.06 27.60
C LEU A 15 8.87 0.25 26.36
N LEU A 16 9.61 -0.84 26.55
CA LEU A 16 10.06 -1.72 25.48
C LEU A 16 8.89 -2.49 24.86
N VAL A 17 7.98 -3.02 25.71
CA VAL A 17 6.75 -3.68 25.25
C VAL A 17 5.84 -2.69 24.52
N ALA A 18 5.64 -1.48 25.07
CA ALA A 18 4.86 -0.43 24.40
C ALA A 18 5.45 -0.04 23.05
N PHE A 19 6.78 0.07 22.95
CA PHE A 19 7.47 0.35 21.71
C PHE A 19 7.29 -0.78 20.69
N LEU A 20 7.44 -2.05 21.11
CA LEU A 20 7.20 -3.22 20.24
C LEU A 20 5.77 -3.26 19.72
N LEU A 21 4.78 -3.04 20.59
CA LEU A 21 3.37 -3.01 20.22
C LEU A 21 3.07 -1.83 19.26
N PHE A 22 3.67 -0.67 19.49
CA PHE A 22 3.54 0.49 18.61
C PHE A 22 4.13 0.21 17.21
N GLN A 23 5.30 -0.42 17.16
CA GLN A 23 5.92 -0.83 15.90
C GLN A 23 5.07 -1.85 15.16
N LEU A 24 4.54 -2.84 15.85
CA LEU A 24 3.66 -3.85 15.28
C LEU A 24 2.37 -3.21 14.75
N TYR A 25 1.77 -2.28 15.49
CA TYR A 25 0.60 -1.51 15.06
C TYR A 25 0.89 -0.70 13.79
N LYS A 26 2.05 -0.01 13.73
CA LYS A 26 2.46 0.78 12.57
C LYS A 26 2.66 -0.08 11.31
N LEU A 27 3.20 -1.30 11.46
CA LEU A 27 3.40 -2.26 10.37
C LEU A 27 2.08 -2.83 9.83
N THR A 28 1.08 -2.98 10.69
CA THR A 28 -0.20 -3.61 10.32
C THR A 28 -1.28 -2.61 9.93
N LYS A 29 -1.10 -1.31 10.24
CA LYS A 29 -2.05 -0.25 9.91
C LYS A 29 -2.29 -0.17 8.40
N GLY A 30 -3.56 -0.31 7.97
CA GLY A 30 -3.96 -0.25 6.57
C GLY A 30 -3.89 -1.58 5.81
N THR A 31 -3.47 -2.69 6.45
CA THR A 31 -3.41 -4.00 5.81
C THR A 31 -4.61 -4.88 6.16
N VAL A 32 -4.89 -5.89 5.31
CA VAL A 32 -5.89 -6.93 5.59
C VAL A 32 -5.57 -7.69 6.88
N ALA A 33 -4.29 -7.76 7.25
CA ALA A 33 -3.79 -8.43 8.45
C ALA A 33 -4.45 -7.93 9.74
N ILE A 34 -4.75 -6.62 9.87
CA ILE A 34 -5.38 -6.08 11.07
C ILE A 34 -6.82 -6.60 11.24
N ARG A 35 -7.55 -6.80 10.16
CA ARG A 35 -8.93 -7.35 10.21
C ARG A 35 -8.92 -8.80 10.66
N ILE A 36 -7.96 -9.58 10.18
CA ILE A 36 -7.76 -10.98 10.60
C ILE A 36 -7.37 -11.03 12.08
N PHE A 37 -6.44 -10.16 12.52
CA PHE A 37 -6.01 -10.09 13.91
C PHE A 37 -7.16 -9.75 14.86
N ILE A 38 -8.02 -8.79 14.51
CA ILE A 38 -9.22 -8.45 15.30
C ILE A 38 -10.17 -9.64 15.38
N GLY A 39 -10.38 -10.37 14.27
CA GLY A 39 -11.19 -11.59 14.26
C GLY A 39 -10.66 -12.66 15.20
N ILE A 40 -9.35 -12.92 15.20
CA ILE A 40 -8.70 -13.88 16.09
C ILE A 40 -8.80 -13.44 17.53
N ALA A 41 -8.55 -12.17 17.82
CA ALA A 41 -8.68 -11.61 19.17
C ALA A 41 -10.12 -11.73 19.71
N ALA A 42 -11.12 -11.52 18.86
CA ALA A 42 -12.53 -11.68 19.23
C ALA A 42 -12.86 -13.14 19.60
N ILE A 43 -12.36 -14.12 18.81
CA ILE A 43 -12.54 -15.55 19.09
C ILE A 43 -11.84 -15.94 20.40
N TYR A 44 -10.63 -15.43 20.64
CA TYR A 44 -9.88 -15.67 21.87
C TYR A 44 -10.61 -15.09 23.10
N LEU A 45 -11.14 -13.86 23.00
CA LEU A 45 -11.92 -13.23 24.06
C LEU A 45 -13.22 -14.00 24.34
N LEU A 46 -13.88 -14.48 23.28
CA LEU A 46 -15.07 -15.32 23.42
C LEU A 46 -14.75 -16.62 24.18
N TRP A 47 -13.65 -17.27 23.84
CA TRP A 47 -13.19 -18.46 24.55
C TRP A 47 -12.92 -18.19 26.04
N LYS A 48 -12.23 -17.09 26.35
CA LYS A 48 -11.98 -16.67 27.74
C LYS A 48 -13.25 -16.36 28.49
N LEU A 49 -14.25 -15.79 27.84
CA LEU A 49 -15.57 -15.54 28.44
C LEU A 49 -16.28 -16.86 28.76
N VAL A 50 -16.27 -17.81 27.83
CA VAL A 50 -16.87 -19.15 28.01
C VAL A 50 -16.19 -19.91 29.16
N GLU A 51 -14.86 -19.84 29.23
CA GLU A 51 -14.09 -20.42 30.35
C GLU A 51 -14.45 -19.79 31.68
N ALA A 52 -14.57 -18.47 31.74
CA ALA A 52 -14.98 -17.74 32.97
C ALA A 52 -16.42 -18.09 33.41
N LEU A 53 -17.31 -18.41 32.47
CA LEU A 53 -18.68 -18.86 32.74
C LEU A 53 -18.76 -20.36 33.08
N GLN A 54 -17.62 -21.08 33.18
CA GLN A 54 -17.53 -22.51 33.47
C GLN A 54 -18.35 -23.41 32.52
N MET A 55 -18.46 -23.01 31.26
CA MET A 55 -19.16 -23.78 30.21
C MET A 55 -18.21 -24.84 29.64
N GLU A 56 -18.12 -26.02 30.28
CA GLU A 56 -17.14 -27.07 30.01
C GLU A 56 -17.15 -27.54 28.55
N LEU A 57 -18.32 -27.91 28.00
CA LEU A 57 -18.42 -28.43 26.64
C LEU A 57 -17.99 -27.40 25.58
N LEU A 58 -18.45 -26.17 25.72
CA LEU A 58 -18.15 -25.10 24.77
C LEU A 58 -16.70 -24.65 24.92
N GLY A 59 -16.17 -24.62 26.13
CA GLY A 59 -14.78 -24.30 26.44
C GLY A 59 -13.81 -25.29 25.84
N GLU A 60 -14.12 -26.60 25.90
CA GLU A 60 -13.29 -27.64 25.30
C GLU A 60 -13.28 -27.59 23.76
N ILE A 61 -14.46 -27.42 23.14
CA ILE A 61 -14.57 -27.30 21.68
C ILE A 61 -13.79 -26.06 21.20
N LEU A 62 -14.00 -24.87 21.80
CA LEU A 62 -13.31 -23.66 21.43
C LEU A 62 -11.80 -23.76 21.68
N GLY A 63 -11.37 -24.40 22.77
CA GLY A 63 -9.95 -24.64 23.08
C GLY A 63 -9.25 -25.48 22.00
N GLN A 64 -9.90 -26.55 21.52
CA GLN A 64 -9.38 -27.34 20.41
C GLN A 64 -9.29 -26.52 19.11
N PHE A 65 -10.32 -25.72 18.79
CA PHE A 65 -10.30 -24.83 17.63
C PHE A 65 -9.17 -23.80 17.73
N ILE A 66 -8.90 -23.24 18.88
CA ILE A 66 -7.79 -22.28 19.07
C ILE A 66 -6.45 -22.96 18.88
N GLY A 67 -6.27 -24.20 19.38
CA GLY A 67 -5.03 -24.95 19.19
C GLY A 67 -4.70 -25.20 17.71
N VAL A 68 -5.68 -25.61 16.91
CA VAL A 68 -5.53 -25.77 15.44
C VAL A 68 -5.46 -24.42 14.76
N GLY A 69 -6.17 -23.42 15.26
CA GLY A 69 -6.21 -22.06 14.73
C GLY A 69 -4.84 -21.37 14.71
N VAL A 70 -3.98 -21.62 15.70
CA VAL A 70 -2.61 -21.10 15.73
C VAL A 70 -1.79 -21.58 14.50
N LEU A 71 -1.91 -22.85 14.15
CA LEU A 71 -1.25 -23.38 12.94
C LEU A 71 -1.82 -22.75 11.66
N ALA A 72 -3.14 -22.60 11.59
CA ALA A 72 -3.80 -21.94 10.47
C ALA A 72 -3.33 -20.48 10.31
N VAL A 73 -3.17 -19.76 11.42
CA VAL A 73 -2.64 -18.38 11.43
C VAL A 73 -1.22 -18.33 10.89
N ILE A 74 -0.33 -19.24 11.31
CA ILE A 74 1.05 -19.32 10.81
C ILE A 74 1.06 -19.54 9.28
N ILE A 75 0.18 -20.40 8.77
CA ILE A 75 0.07 -20.67 7.33
C ILE A 75 -0.44 -19.42 6.58
N VAL A 76 -1.47 -18.76 7.10
CA VAL A 76 -2.04 -17.55 6.49
C VAL A 76 -1.02 -16.40 6.46
N PHE A 77 -0.23 -16.23 7.52
CA PHE A 77 0.79 -15.18 7.63
C PHE A 77 2.19 -15.64 7.20
N GLN A 78 2.31 -16.76 6.49
CA GLN A 78 3.61 -17.29 6.04
C GLN A 78 4.40 -16.27 5.21
N GLN A 79 3.74 -15.49 4.36
CA GLN A 79 4.38 -14.49 3.51
C GLN A 79 4.90 -13.30 4.33
N GLU A 80 4.10 -12.83 5.30
CA GLU A 80 4.45 -11.74 6.22
C GLU A 80 5.61 -12.15 7.13
N LEU A 81 5.55 -13.36 7.70
CA LEU A 81 6.63 -13.92 8.51
C LEU A 81 7.93 -14.06 7.72
N ARG A 82 7.87 -14.56 6.49
CA ARG A 82 9.05 -14.64 5.61
C ARG A 82 9.64 -13.27 5.34
N ARG A 83 8.79 -12.28 5.03
CA ARG A 83 9.22 -10.91 4.77
C ARG A 83 9.84 -10.28 6.03
N PHE A 84 9.25 -10.48 7.20
CA PHE A 84 9.79 -10.03 8.48
C PHE A 84 11.15 -10.65 8.79
N LEU A 85 11.33 -11.96 8.60
CA LEU A 85 12.59 -12.65 8.81
C LEU A 85 13.69 -12.19 7.83
N LEU A 86 13.33 -11.94 6.57
CA LEU A 86 14.25 -11.37 5.58
C LEU A 86 14.67 -9.94 5.95
N MET A 87 13.77 -9.16 6.52
CA MET A 87 14.06 -7.79 6.99
C MET A 87 15.07 -7.82 8.16
N ILE A 88 14.85 -8.71 9.15
CA ILE A 88 15.78 -8.88 10.28
C ILE A 88 17.12 -9.45 9.82
N GLY A 89 17.11 -10.41 8.89
CA GLY A 89 18.32 -11.06 8.37
C GLY A 89 19.16 -10.16 7.45
N ASN A 90 18.62 -9.04 7.02
CA ASN A 90 19.36 -8.11 6.16
C ASN A 90 20.37 -7.32 7.02
N THR A 91 21.67 -7.64 6.86
CA THR A 91 22.79 -7.09 7.65
C THR A 91 22.89 -5.56 7.64
N LYS A 92 22.16 -4.86 6.77
CA LYS A 92 22.01 -3.39 6.79
C LYS A 92 21.29 -2.88 8.04
N PHE A 93 20.54 -3.73 8.76
CA PHE A 93 19.87 -3.37 10.01
C PHE A 93 20.85 -3.19 11.18
N PHE A 94 22.01 -3.89 11.15
CA PHE A 94 23.05 -3.84 12.18
C PHE A 94 24.23 -2.92 11.84
N SER A 95 24.21 -2.25 10.69
CA SER A 95 25.23 -1.25 10.36
C SER A 95 25.03 -0.01 11.25
N LYS A 96 26.13 0.57 11.79
CA LYS A 96 26.12 1.74 12.69
C LYS A 96 25.33 2.94 12.16
N ASP A 97 25.10 3.00 10.83
CA ASP A 97 24.28 4.02 10.16
C ASP A 97 22.79 3.60 10.02
N GLY A 98 22.44 2.34 10.35
CA GLY A 98 21.11 1.76 10.12
C GLY A 98 20.11 2.00 11.25
N VAL A 99 20.58 2.15 12.51
CA VAL A 99 19.66 2.30 13.66
C VAL A 99 18.96 3.66 13.69
N LEU A 100 19.52 4.67 13.01
CA LEU A 100 18.93 6.01 12.90
C LEU A 100 18.13 6.25 11.61
N LYS A 101 18.17 5.31 10.64
CA LYS A 101 17.44 5.41 9.36
C LYS A 101 16.26 4.44 9.23
N PHE A 102 15.49 4.24 10.30
CA PHE A 102 14.14 3.70 10.20
C PHE A 102 13.17 4.68 9.51
N ASN A 103 13.70 5.83 9.11
CA ASN A 103 13.01 6.86 8.31
C ASN A 103 13.01 6.56 6.80
N TRP A 104 13.45 5.37 6.37
CA TRP A 104 13.62 5.07 4.94
C TRP A 104 12.31 4.98 4.16
N ILE A 105 11.19 4.81 4.85
CA ILE A 105 9.87 4.88 4.22
C ILE A 105 9.33 6.32 4.20
N ASN A 106 9.81 7.21 5.10
CA ASN A 106 9.29 8.56 5.22
C ASN A 106 10.16 9.67 4.55
N ASP A 107 11.45 9.43 4.26
CA ASP A 107 12.30 10.46 3.66
C ASP A 107 12.04 10.62 2.14
N GLU A 108 11.49 9.62 1.47
CA GLU A 108 11.15 9.73 0.05
C GLU A 108 9.75 10.29 -0.22
N THR A 109 8.83 10.21 0.77
CA THR A 109 7.52 10.86 0.70
C THR A 109 7.57 12.36 1.02
N ALA A 110 8.67 12.84 1.59
CA ALA A 110 8.89 14.27 1.86
C ALA A 110 9.29 15.07 0.60
N ALA A 111 9.72 14.39 -0.48
CA ALA A 111 9.93 15.06 -1.75
C ALA A 111 8.58 15.41 -2.38
N GLU A 112 8.35 16.69 -2.61
CA GLU A 112 7.11 17.21 -3.19
C GLU A 112 6.86 16.62 -4.59
N VAL A 113 5.70 15.97 -4.77
CA VAL A 113 5.31 15.42 -6.08
C VAL A 113 5.32 16.51 -7.13
N LYS A 114 6.01 16.30 -8.25
CA LYS A 114 6.04 17.26 -9.36
C LYS A 114 4.74 17.23 -10.18
N ILE A 115 3.68 17.75 -9.56
CA ILE A 115 2.33 17.78 -10.14
C ILE A 115 2.34 18.41 -11.55
N SER A 116 3.09 19.48 -11.76
CA SER A 116 3.18 20.18 -13.05
C SER A 116 3.71 19.28 -14.18
N GLU A 117 4.72 18.45 -13.89
CA GLU A 117 5.32 17.54 -14.87
C GLU A 117 4.36 16.39 -15.21
N ILE A 118 3.67 15.85 -14.21
CA ILE A 118 2.67 14.78 -14.39
C ILE A 118 1.49 15.30 -15.20
N VAL A 119 0.92 16.45 -14.83
CA VAL A 119 -0.23 17.04 -15.53
C VAL A 119 0.11 17.34 -16.98
N LYS A 120 1.30 17.95 -17.23
CA LYS A 120 1.76 18.25 -18.57
C LYS A 120 1.92 17.00 -19.42
N SER A 121 2.50 15.92 -18.87
CA SER A 121 2.63 14.66 -19.59
C SER A 121 1.28 14.03 -19.91
N CYS A 122 0.33 14.05 -18.98
CA CYS A 122 -1.02 13.54 -19.19
C CYS A 122 -1.77 14.34 -20.29
N ASP A 123 -1.63 15.66 -20.32
CA ASP A 123 -2.25 16.51 -21.33
C ASP A 123 -1.68 16.25 -22.72
N GLU A 124 -0.36 16.10 -22.83
CA GLU A 124 0.31 15.80 -24.11
C GLU A 124 -0.02 14.38 -24.59
N MET A 125 -0.02 13.38 -23.70
CA MET A 125 -0.42 12.01 -24.01
C MET A 125 -1.91 11.92 -24.38
N ALA A 126 -2.78 12.73 -23.76
CA ALA A 126 -4.19 12.81 -24.13
C ALA A 126 -4.40 13.33 -25.55
N LYS A 127 -3.66 14.38 -25.95
CA LYS A 127 -3.68 14.94 -27.33
C LYS A 127 -3.22 13.94 -28.38
N THR A 128 -2.19 13.16 -28.05
CA THR A 128 -1.63 12.13 -28.97
C THR A 128 -2.33 10.79 -28.87
N LYS A 129 -3.34 10.67 -28.01
CA LYS A 129 -4.03 9.40 -27.69
C LYS A 129 -3.06 8.29 -27.29
N THR A 130 -2.07 8.63 -26.49
CA THR A 130 -1.12 7.68 -25.92
C THR A 130 -1.68 7.17 -24.61
N GLY A 131 -1.96 5.86 -24.55
CA GLY A 131 -2.48 5.22 -23.33
C GLY A 131 -1.46 5.20 -22.21
N ALA A 132 -1.84 5.63 -21.01
CA ALA A 132 -0.96 5.64 -19.85
C ALA A 132 -1.72 5.29 -18.58
N ILE A 133 -1.02 4.70 -17.61
CA ILE A 133 -1.49 4.55 -16.24
C ILE A 133 -0.38 4.90 -15.25
N ILE A 134 -0.59 5.95 -14.45
CA ILE A 134 0.35 6.50 -13.49
C ILE A 134 -0.24 6.38 -12.09
N VAL A 135 0.48 5.73 -11.19
CA VAL A 135 0.07 5.55 -9.79
C VAL A 135 0.98 6.39 -8.90
N ILE A 136 0.40 7.31 -8.15
CA ILE A 136 1.09 8.15 -7.17
C ILE A 136 0.85 7.53 -5.80
N THR A 137 1.93 7.17 -5.11
CA THR A 137 1.85 6.64 -3.75
C THR A 137 1.58 7.76 -2.75
N ARG A 138 0.91 7.41 -1.64
CA ARG A 138 0.70 8.31 -0.49
C ARG A 138 1.41 7.75 0.74
N GLU A 139 0.67 7.25 1.74
CA GLU A 139 1.25 6.69 2.95
C GLU A 139 1.94 5.33 2.70
N ASN A 140 1.40 4.54 1.76
CA ASN A 140 1.93 3.23 1.41
C ASN A 140 2.79 3.30 0.14
N GLY A 141 4.07 2.95 0.24
CA GLY A 141 5.03 2.99 -0.88
C GLY A 141 4.83 1.93 -1.97
N LEU A 142 3.80 1.07 -1.87
CA LEU A 142 3.44 0.02 -2.84
C LEU A 142 4.57 -0.96 -3.24
N PRO A 143 5.41 -1.46 -2.32
CA PRO A 143 6.58 -2.27 -2.67
C PRO A 143 6.21 -3.53 -3.45
N ASN A 144 5.06 -4.16 -3.15
CA ASN A 144 4.59 -5.38 -3.82
C ASN A 144 4.33 -5.17 -5.32
N TYR A 145 3.85 -3.99 -5.69
CA TYR A 145 3.57 -3.65 -7.09
C TYR A 145 4.83 -3.15 -7.81
N ILE A 146 5.70 -2.40 -7.11
CA ILE A 146 7.00 -1.96 -7.63
C ILE A 146 7.86 -3.16 -8.04
N GLU A 147 7.90 -4.21 -7.22
CA GLU A 147 8.67 -5.44 -7.48
C GLU A 147 8.19 -6.22 -8.73
N THR A 148 6.97 -5.99 -9.21
CA THR A 148 6.45 -6.62 -10.43
C THR A 148 6.94 -5.96 -11.72
N GLY A 149 7.48 -4.75 -11.63
CA GLY A 149 7.92 -3.94 -12.75
C GLY A 149 9.44 -3.82 -12.88
N GLU A 150 9.86 -2.99 -13.81
CA GLU A 150 11.26 -2.62 -14.01
C GLU A 150 11.61 -1.42 -13.13
N ILE A 151 12.61 -1.59 -12.25
CA ILE A 151 13.05 -0.55 -11.30
C ILE A 151 13.80 0.55 -12.08
N ILE A 152 13.34 1.80 -11.91
CA ILE A 152 13.87 2.95 -12.65
C ILE A 152 14.63 3.91 -11.73
N ASN A 153 14.03 4.30 -10.61
CA ASN A 153 14.58 5.25 -9.64
C ASN A 153 15.07 6.58 -10.29
N ALA A 154 14.26 7.17 -11.16
CA ALA A 154 14.58 8.40 -11.85
C ALA A 154 13.64 9.54 -11.45
N LYS A 155 14.11 10.79 -11.53
CA LYS A 155 13.29 11.96 -11.25
C LYS A 155 12.12 12.07 -12.25
N THR A 156 10.95 12.42 -11.71
CA THR A 156 9.75 12.63 -12.53
C THR A 156 9.91 13.82 -13.45
N SER A 157 9.76 13.60 -14.74
CA SER A 157 9.73 14.65 -15.75
C SER A 157 8.71 14.31 -16.86
N ASN A 158 8.15 15.35 -17.47
CA ASN A 158 7.21 15.22 -18.57
C ASN A 158 7.76 14.36 -19.73
N ILE A 159 8.98 14.67 -20.17
CA ILE A 159 9.62 13.97 -21.30
C ILE A 159 9.85 12.49 -20.97
N PHE A 160 10.26 12.20 -19.74
CA PHE A 160 10.54 10.82 -19.36
C PHE A 160 9.27 9.98 -19.26
N LEU A 161 8.18 10.53 -18.70
CA LEU A 161 6.88 9.86 -18.66
C LEU A 161 6.36 9.55 -20.06
N GLN A 162 6.46 10.51 -20.99
CA GLN A 162 6.09 10.29 -22.40
C GLN A 162 6.95 9.21 -23.07
N SER A 163 8.25 9.17 -22.75
CA SER A 163 9.17 8.15 -23.28
C SER A 163 8.82 6.75 -22.76
N ILE A 164 8.42 6.63 -21.51
CA ILE A 164 7.97 5.36 -20.94
C ILE A 164 6.71 4.86 -21.66
N PHE A 165 5.70 5.73 -21.83
CA PHE A 165 4.42 5.35 -22.43
C PHE A 165 4.40 5.42 -23.96
N PHE A 166 5.52 5.74 -24.60
CA PHE A 166 5.62 5.68 -26.05
C PHE A 166 5.27 4.28 -26.55
N LYS A 167 4.38 4.19 -27.55
CA LYS A 167 3.76 2.93 -28.03
C LYS A 167 4.75 1.80 -28.34
N ASN A 168 5.96 2.12 -28.75
CA ASN A 168 7.01 1.13 -29.05
C ASN A 168 8.05 0.98 -27.94
N SER A 169 7.87 1.63 -26.80
CA SER A 169 8.73 1.46 -25.62
C SER A 169 8.48 0.09 -24.99
N PRO A 170 9.50 -0.66 -24.59
CA PRO A 170 9.32 -1.90 -23.84
C PRO A 170 8.70 -1.70 -22.45
N LEU A 171 8.61 -0.45 -21.97
CA LEU A 171 8.10 -0.06 -20.65
C LEU A 171 6.63 0.37 -20.65
N HIS A 172 5.99 0.50 -21.85
CA HIS A 172 4.65 1.11 -21.95
C HIS A 172 3.51 0.21 -21.48
N ASP A 173 3.72 -1.11 -21.42
CA ASP A 173 2.70 -2.09 -21.06
C ASP A 173 2.73 -2.35 -19.55
N GLY A 174 1.95 -1.59 -18.82
CA GLY A 174 1.84 -1.61 -17.36
C GLY A 174 1.81 -0.21 -16.76
N ALA A 175 1.87 -0.17 -15.42
CA ALA A 175 1.79 1.08 -14.68
C ALA A 175 3.17 1.66 -14.37
N VAL A 176 3.23 2.99 -14.29
CA VAL A 176 4.32 3.72 -13.67
C VAL A 176 3.94 4.03 -12.23
N ILE A 177 4.83 3.73 -11.28
CA ILE A 177 4.64 4.06 -9.87
C ILE A 177 5.59 5.18 -9.49
N ILE A 178 5.01 6.27 -8.94
CA ILE A 178 5.71 7.47 -8.52
C ILE A 178 5.58 7.63 -7.00
N THR A 179 6.72 7.85 -6.33
CA THR A 179 6.77 8.18 -4.91
C THR A 179 7.52 9.51 -4.76
N GLY A 180 6.85 10.51 -4.19
CA GLY A 180 7.40 11.87 -4.15
C GLY A 180 7.72 12.40 -5.55
N ASP A 181 8.96 12.86 -5.79
CA ASP A 181 9.41 13.34 -7.10
C ASP A 181 10.04 12.24 -8.00
N THR A 182 9.98 10.97 -7.58
CA THR A 182 10.75 9.88 -8.17
C THR A 182 9.84 8.82 -8.79
N ILE A 183 10.08 8.49 -10.07
CA ILE A 183 9.54 7.30 -10.72
C ILE A 183 10.29 6.09 -10.18
N LYS A 184 9.62 5.26 -9.38
CA LYS A 184 10.21 4.07 -8.77
C LYS A 184 10.36 2.93 -9.76
N ALA A 185 9.29 2.63 -10.47
CA ALA A 185 9.26 1.56 -11.47
C ALA A 185 8.27 1.86 -12.58
N ALA A 186 8.47 1.19 -13.72
CA ALA A 186 7.53 1.16 -14.84
C ALA A 186 7.18 -0.28 -15.19
N ARG A 187 6.18 -0.48 -16.04
CA ARG A 187 5.67 -1.79 -16.43
C ARG A 187 5.15 -2.60 -15.23
N CYS A 188 4.71 -1.94 -14.17
CA CYS A 188 4.19 -2.61 -13.00
C CYS A 188 2.82 -3.24 -13.29
N VAL A 189 2.62 -4.46 -12.75
CA VAL A 189 1.35 -5.19 -12.87
C VAL A 189 0.42 -4.75 -11.72
N LEU A 190 -0.78 -4.30 -12.07
CA LEU A 190 -1.80 -3.88 -11.13
C LEU A 190 -2.96 -4.89 -11.08
N PRO A 191 -3.66 -5.00 -9.95
CA PRO A 191 -4.89 -5.79 -9.86
C PRO A 191 -5.97 -5.12 -10.73
N THR A 192 -6.81 -5.93 -11.36
CA THR A 192 -7.95 -5.46 -12.14
C THR A 192 -9.26 -5.81 -11.44
N ILE A 193 -10.26 -4.93 -11.56
CA ILE A 193 -11.61 -5.24 -11.08
C ILE A 193 -12.29 -6.17 -12.09
N GLU A 194 -12.76 -7.32 -11.62
CA GLU A 194 -13.59 -8.28 -12.37
C GLU A 194 -15.08 -8.09 -12.04
N ASN A 195 -15.55 -6.86 -11.96
CA ASN A 195 -16.95 -6.60 -11.61
C ASN A 195 -17.76 -6.33 -12.88
N ASP A 196 -18.86 -7.09 -13.10
CA ASP A 196 -19.78 -6.93 -14.22
C ASP A 196 -20.48 -5.55 -14.24
N SER A 197 -20.55 -4.88 -13.08
CA SER A 197 -21.10 -3.52 -12.96
C SER A 197 -20.12 -2.42 -13.42
N PHE A 198 -18.85 -2.74 -13.72
CA PHE A 198 -17.88 -1.74 -14.21
C PHE A 198 -18.24 -1.30 -15.63
N PRO A 199 -18.24 0.02 -15.95
CA PRO A 199 -18.66 0.50 -17.25
C PRO A 199 -17.91 -0.16 -18.40
N SER A 200 -18.63 -0.85 -19.29
CA SER A 200 -18.06 -1.61 -20.42
C SER A 200 -17.30 -0.74 -21.44
N ASN A 201 -17.54 0.56 -21.40
CA ASN A 201 -16.92 1.54 -22.27
C ASN A 201 -15.54 2.02 -21.77
N LEU A 202 -15.04 1.49 -20.65
CA LEU A 202 -13.74 1.80 -20.07
C LEU A 202 -12.78 0.62 -20.27
N GLY A 203 -11.57 0.92 -20.79
CA GLY A 203 -10.56 -0.10 -21.11
C GLY A 203 -9.84 -0.66 -19.88
N MET A 204 -8.91 -1.60 -20.14
CA MET A 204 -8.19 -2.35 -19.12
C MET A 204 -7.41 -1.44 -18.15
N ARG A 205 -6.83 -0.33 -18.61
CA ARG A 205 -6.11 0.62 -17.74
C ARG A 205 -7.04 1.28 -16.71
N HIS A 206 -8.31 1.52 -17.04
CA HIS A 206 -9.28 2.03 -16.08
C HIS A 206 -9.67 0.96 -15.04
N ARG A 207 -9.81 -0.31 -15.46
CA ARG A 207 -10.05 -1.44 -14.54
C ARG A 207 -8.88 -1.63 -13.59
N ALA A 208 -7.66 -1.49 -14.07
CA ALA A 208 -6.45 -1.58 -13.25
C ALA A 208 -6.33 -0.38 -12.27
N ALA A 209 -6.67 0.84 -12.72
CA ALA A 209 -6.69 2.01 -11.84
C ALA A 209 -7.72 1.89 -10.72
N ALA A 210 -8.91 1.36 -11.03
CA ALA A 210 -9.92 1.11 -10.02
C ALA A 210 -9.49 -0.03 -9.08
N GLY A 211 -8.88 -1.11 -9.61
CA GLY A 211 -8.43 -2.26 -8.81
C GLY A 211 -7.32 -1.92 -7.81
N ILE A 212 -6.31 -1.13 -8.20
CA ILE A 212 -5.29 -0.69 -7.26
C ILE A 212 -5.88 0.22 -6.18
N ASN A 213 -6.86 1.04 -6.53
CA ASN A 213 -7.48 2.00 -5.63
C ASN A 213 -8.42 1.37 -4.59
N GLU A 214 -9.01 0.19 -4.87
CA GLU A 214 -9.78 -0.58 -3.88
C GLU A 214 -8.91 -1.09 -2.73
N ASN A 215 -7.63 -1.37 -3.00
CA ASN A 215 -6.73 -2.04 -2.06
C ASN A 215 -5.69 -1.11 -1.45
N THR A 216 -5.60 0.14 -1.92
CA THR A 216 -4.56 1.08 -1.49
C THR A 216 -5.11 2.51 -1.39
N ASP A 217 -4.34 3.38 -0.74
CA ASP A 217 -4.62 4.81 -0.62
C ASP A 217 -4.03 5.64 -1.78
N SER A 218 -3.49 4.98 -2.80
CA SER A 218 -2.84 5.63 -3.94
C SER A 218 -3.81 6.43 -4.80
N ILE A 219 -3.27 7.33 -5.63
CA ILE A 219 -4.01 8.02 -6.69
C ILE A 219 -3.57 7.41 -8.02
N ALA A 220 -4.51 6.89 -8.79
CA ALA A 220 -4.23 6.34 -10.12
C ALA A 220 -4.80 7.23 -11.22
N ILE A 221 -3.93 7.70 -12.12
CA ILE A 221 -4.27 8.55 -13.26
C ILE A 221 -4.22 7.71 -14.52
N VAL A 222 -5.26 7.77 -15.34
CA VAL A 222 -5.36 7.05 -16.60
C VAL A 222 -5.52 8.02 -17.76
N VAL A 223 -4.74 7.82 -18.82
CA VAL A 223 -4.95 8.46 -20.13
C VAL A 223 -5.47 7.40 -21.10
N SER A 224 -6.65 7.64 -21.67
CA SER A 224 -7.29 6.72 -22.62
C SER A 224 -6.67 6.83 -24.01
N GLU A 225 -6.19 5.72 -24.55
CA GLU A 225 -5.67 5.64 -25.93
C GLU A 225 -6.75 5.76 -27.00
N GLU A 226 -8.00 5.41 -26.68
CA GLU A 226 -9.13 5.50 -27.61
C GLU A 226 -9.68 6.92 -27.69
N ARG A 227 -9.90 7.54 -26.51
CA ARG A 227 -10.64 8.81 -26.36
C ARG A 227 -9.75 10.01 -26.15
N GLY A 228 -8.49 9.82 -25.76
CA GLY A 228 -7.62 10.91 -25.35
C GLY A 228 -8.15 11.68 -24.13
N LYS A 229 -8.82 10.97 -23.22
CA LYS A 229 -9.39 11.55 -21.99
C LYS A 229 -8.59 11.12 -20.76
N ILE A 230 -8.47 12.04 -19.82
CA ILE A 230 -7.81 11.80 -18.54
C ILE A 230 -8.87 11.39 -17.53
N SER A 231 -8.59 10.36 -16.74
CA SER A 231 -9.44 9.88 -15.64
C SER A 231 -8.60 9.68 -14.39
N VAL A 232 -9.19 9.81 -13.22
CA VAL A 232 -8.52 9.60 -11.92
C VAL A 232 -9.34 8.65 -11.07
N ALA A 233 -8.68 7.64 -10.51
CA ALA A 233 -9.25 6.77 -9.48
C ALA A 233 -8.64 7.14 -8.12
N HIS A 234 -9.50 7.41 -7.14
CA HIS A 234 -9.12 7.74 -5.77
C HIS A 234 -10.24 7.42 -4.78
N LYS A 235 -9.92 6.83 -3.63
CA LYS A 235 -10.88 6.45 -2.57
C LYS A 235 -12.09 5.65 -3.08
N GLY A 236 -11.86 4.71 -4.01
CA GLY A 236 -12.91 3.89 -4.60
C GLY A 236 -13.81 4.61 -5.62
N GLN A 237 -13.52 5.87 -5.96
CA GLN A 237 -14.23 6.65 -6.95
C GLN A 237 -13.41 6.80 -8.23
N LEU A 238 -14.08 6.76 -9.38
CA LEU A 238 -13.47 6.98 -10.69
C LEU A 238 -14.07 8.23 -11.32
N GLU A 239 -13.28 9.30 -11.39
CA GLU A 239 -13.63 10.53 -12.10
C GLU A 239 -13.14 10.45 -13.55
N ILE A 240 -14.05 10.70 -14.51
CA ILE A 240 -13.79 10.50 -15.94
C ILE A 240 -13.79 11.83 -16.66
N SER A 241 -12.93 11.94 -17.69
CA SER A 241 -12.90 13.10 -18.61
C SER A 241 -12.50 14.42 -17.97
N LEU A 242 -11.51 14.39 -17.06
CA LEU A 242 -10.92 15.59 -16.49
C LEU A 242 -10.11 16.37 -17.54
N SER A 243 -10.17 17.71 -17.46
CA SER A 243 -9.21 18.58 -18.13
C SER A 243 -7.88 18.62 -17.35
N ALA A 244 -6.81 19.08 -18.01
CA ALA A 244 -5.50 19.24 -17.36
C ALA A 244 -5.57 20.18 -16.13
N VAL A 245 -6.43 21.22 -16.18
CA VAL A 245 -6.64 22.14 -15.06
C VAL A 245 -7.31 21.43 -13.89
N GLN A 246 -8.39 20.70 -14.14
CA GLN A 246 -9.09 19.91 -13.11
C GLN A 246 -8.18 18.84 -12.49
N LEU A 247 -7.37 18.15 -13.31
CA LEU A 247 -6.39 17.21 -12.81
C LEU A 247 -5.38 17.89 -11.86
N LYS A 248 -4.89 19.07 -12.24
CA LYS A 248 -3.96 19.84 -11.40
C LYS A 248 -4.57 20.20 -10.06
N GLU A 249 -5.79 20.77 -10.08
CA GLU A 249 -6.52 21.16 -8.87
C GLU A 249 -6.78 19.95 -7.96
N PHE A 250 -7.20 18.82 -8.55
CA PHE A 250 -7.41 17.56 -7.85
C PHE A 250 -6.12 17.08 -7.15
N LEU A 251 -5.00 17.00 -7.87
CA LEU A 251 -3.73 16.54 -7.31
C LEU A 251 -3.19 17.50 -6.23
N GLN A 252 -3.33 18.82 -6.42
CA GLN A 252 -2.95 19.78 -5.40
C GLN A 252 -3.75 19.62 -4.11
N LYS A 253 -5.06 19.38 -4.22
CA LYS A 253 -5.93 19.19 -3.07
C LYS A 253 -5.62 17.88 -2.31
N GLU A 254 -5.40 16.77 -3.02
CA GLU A 254 -5.26 15.45 -2.39
C GLU A 254 -3.83 15.12 -1.95
N LEU A 255 -2.80 15.76 -2.51
CA LEU A 255 -1.39 15.52 -2.16
C LEU A 255 -0.83 16.52 -1.13
N HIS A 256 -1.47 17.67 -0.93
CA HIS A 256 -1.10 18.66 0.09
C HIS A 256 -1.93 18.58 1.37
N GLN A 257 -2.77 17.56 1.53
CA GLN A 257 -3.42 17.18 2.77
C GLN A 257 -2.58 16.15 3.52
#